data_d2f5c61d0919e187fb433587c85359dc
#
_entry.id   d2f5c61d0919e187fb433587c85359dc
#
_cell.length_a   1.000
_cell.length_b   1.000
_cell.length_c   1.000
_cell.angle_alpha   90.00
_cell.angle_beta   90.00
_cell.angle_gamma   90.00
#
_symmetry.space_group_name_H-M   'P 1'
#
loop_
_entity.id
_entity.type
_entity.pdbx_description
1 polymer ?
#
loop_
_entity_poly.entity_id
_entity_poly.type
_entity_poly.pdbx_seq_one_letter_code
_entity_poly.pdbx_strand_id
1 'polypeptide(L)'
;VYKRQIMLLDKSGGNIDSLQYVKTWDASLSIVIEGNENMKAYLWCEVMLGQGGETYLGDIASDTIYRINKKTNGLFPILLRTPSVRDSEGGKYYLRLEGVTSRYYFLKCQISSLDMTDMVIKDDKSYSLVYDRQTGEIFRPTFRNKDFPSEEWSYTMRSNGEKDCVYQTLESFALKEALEEGQLEGSLKTVAQGLDEDDNPVIMVVRFR
;
A
#
# COMPACT_ATOMS: atom_id res chain seq x y z
N VAL A 1 -5.63 -5.40 -29.28
CA VAL A 1 -5.92 -5.26 -27.85
C VAL A 1 -4.98 -6.20 -27.09
N TYR A 2 -4.03 -5.65 -26.37
CA TYR A 2 -3.16 -6.46 -25.51
C TYR A 2 -3.93 -6.83 -24.25
N LYS A 3 -4.17 -8.12 -24.06
CA LYS A 3 -4.77 -8.64 -22.83
C LYS A 3 -3.63 -9.03 -21.88
N ARG A 4 -3.58 -8.42 -20.71
CA ARG A 4 -2.71 -8.89 -19.62
C ARG A 4 -3.44 -9.96 -18.83
N GLN A 5 -2.79 -11.07 -18.61
CA GLN A 5 -3.26 -12.15 -17.74
C GLN A 5 -2.29 -12.29 -16.57
N ILE A 6 -2.82 -12.60 -15.41
CA ILE A 6 -2.02 -13.02 -14.27
C ILE A 6 -1.87 -14.53 -14.38
N MET A 7 -0.64 -14.97 -14.56
CA MET A 7 -0.31 -16.39 -14.65
C MET A 7 0.03 -16.94 -13.27
N LEU A 8 -0.42 -18.14 -12.99
CA LEU A 8 -0.05 -18.91 -11.82
C LEU A 8 1.07 -19.85 -12.21
N LEU A 9 2.21 -19.70 -11.56
CA LEU A 9 3.38 -20.55 -11.79
C LEU A 9 3.64 -21.46 -10.58
N ASP A 10 4.17 -22.63 -10.82
CA ASP A 10 4.73 -23.47 -9.78
C ASP A 10 6.12 -22.93 -9.32
N LYS A 11 6.72 -23.61 -8.34
CA LYS A 11 8.03 -23.22 -7.81
C LYS A 11 9.18 -23.38 -8.82
N SER A 12 8.98 -24.15 -9.89
CA SER A 12 9.95 -24.34 -10.98
C SER A 12 9.75 -23.36 -12.13
N GLY A 13 8.70 -22.51 -12.07
CA GLY A 13 8.33 -21.55 -13.11
C GLY A 13 7.42 -22.14 -14.18
N GLY A 14 6.96 -23.40 -14.01
CA GLY A 14 5.98 -24.00 -14.89
C GLY A 14 4.62 -23.33 -14.76
N ASN A 15 3.94 -23.11 -15.89
CA ASN A 15 2.59 -22.53 -15.89
C ASN A 15 1.59 -23.57 -15.40
N ILE A 16 0.89 -23.26 -14.28
CA ILE A 16 -0.17 -24.11 -13.74
C ILE A 16 -1.53 -23.67 -14.30
N ASP A 17 -1.78 -22.34 -14.32
CA ASP A 17 -3.10 -21.80 -14.68
C ASP A 17 -2.99 -20.29 -14.90
N SER A 18 -4.10 -19.65 -15.26
CA SER A 18 -4.21 -18.18 -15.34
C SER A 18 -5.45 -17.70 -14.59
N LEU A 19 -5.32 -16.55 -13.92
CA LEU A 19 -6.48 -15.91 -13.34
C LEU A 19 -7.37 -15.33 -14.44
N GLN A 20 -8.70 -15.44 -14.27
CA GLN A 20 -9.70 -14.86 -15.15
C GLN A 20 -9.79 -13.31 -14.99
N TYR A 21 -8.64 -12.69 -14.84
CA TYR A 21 -8.49 -11.25 -14.74
C TYR A 21 -7.88 -10.74 -16.04
N VAL A 22 -8.71 -10.13 -16.84
CA VAL A 22 -8.28 -9.54 -18.11
C VAL A 22 -8.29 -8.02 -17.97
N LYS A 23 -7.11 -7.42 -17.93
CA LYS A 23 -6.96 -5.98 -18.00
C LYS A 23 -6.86 -5.58 -19.47
N THR A 24 -7.80 -4.76 -19.92
CA THR A 24 -7.69 -4.10 -21.24
C THR A 24 -6.81 -2.86 -21.10
N TRP A 25 -6.18 -2.45 -22.21
CA TRP A 25 -5.38 -1.22 -22.25
C TRP A 25 -6.16 0.02 -21.80
N ASP A 26 -7.45 0.06 -22.07
CA ASP A 26 -8.35 1.16 -21.68
C ASP A 26 -8.61 1.25 -20.17
N ALA A 27 -8.13 0.28 -19.41
CA ALA A 27 -8.25 0.25 -17.94
C ALA A 27 -7.05 0.90 -17.21
N SER A 28 -6.09 1.48 -17.93
CA SER A 28 -4.98 2.20 -17.31
C SER A 28 -5.45 3.55 -16.76
N LEU A 29 -4.98 3.90 -15.57
CA LEU A 29 -5.20 5.22 -15.01
C LEU A 29 -4.32 6.23 -15.74
N SER A 30 -4.91 7.27 -16.33
CA SER A 30 -4.19 8.38 -16.91
C SER A 30 -4.13 9.55 -15.92
N ILE A 31 -2.93 10.08 -15.70
CA ILE A 31 -2.72 11.30 -14.92
C ILE A 31 -2.50 12.45 -15.91
N VAL A 32 -3.23 13.54 -15.70
CA VAL A 32 -2.96 14.80 -16.40
C VAL A 32 -1.73 15.43 -15.74
N ILE A 33 -0.76 15.80 -16.55
CA ILE A 33 0.47 16.41 -16.07
C ILE A 33 0.22 17.89 -15.84
N GLU A 34 0.46 18.35 -14.61
CA GLU A 34 0.32 19.75 -14.24
C GLU A 34 1.25 20.63 -15.09
N GLY A 35 0.70 21.67 -15.68
CA GLY A 35 1.44 22.56 -16.62
C GLY A 35 1.43 22.14 -18.08
N ASN A 36 0.93 20.94 -18.41
CA ASN A 36 0.76 20.51 -19.79
C ASN A 36 -0.45 19.57 -19.95
N GLU A 37 -1.62 20.15 -20.14
CA GLU A 37 -2.90 19.44 -20.25
C GLU A 37 -2.97 18.42 -21.40
N ASN A 38 -2.05 18.50 -22.37
CA ASN A 38 -1.99 17.59 -23.49
C ASN A 38 -1.12 16.35 -23.23
N MET A 39 -0.34 16.35 -22.15
CA MET A 39 0.45 15.20 -21.75
C MET A 39 -0.28 14.37 -20.71
N LYS A 40 -0.32 13.07 -20.95
CA LYS A 40 -0.90 12.08 -20.02
C LYS A 40 0.15 11.04 -19.68
N ALA A 41 0.39 10.85 -18.39
CA ALA A 41 1.14 9.70 -17.91
C ALA A 41 0.15 8.56 -17.60
N TYR A 42 0.55 7.34 -17.89
CA TYR A 42 -0.25 6.16 -17.59
C TYR A 42 0.38 5.41 -16.42
N LEU A 43 -0.36 5.30 -15.34
CA LEU A 43 0.07 4.52 -14.19
C LEU A 43 -0.30 3.04 -14.38
N TRP A 44 0.70 2.22 -14.15
CA TRP A 44 0.58 0.77 -14.25
C TRP A 44 1.05 0.18 -12.91
N CYS A 45 0.14 -0.06 -12.03
CA CYS A 45 0.48 -0.66 -10.75
C CYS A 45 -0.58 -1.69 -10.38
N GLU A 46 -0.22 -2.94 -10.57
CA GLU A 46 -0.93 -4.06 -9.97
C GLU A 46 -0.23 -4.40 -8.67
N VAL A 47 -0.95 -4.37 -7.58
CA VAL A 47 -0.43 -4.75 -6.28
C VAL A 47 -0.96 -6.12 -5.92
N MET A 48 -0.07 -7.10 -5.88
CA MET A 48 -0.37 -8.39 -5.26
C MET A 48 0.16 -8.39 -3.83
N LEU A 49 -0.73 -8.60 -2.89
CA LEU A 49 -0.42 -8.65 -1.49
C LEU A 49 -0.67 -10.06 -0.95
N GLY A 50 0.37 -10.72 -0.44
CA GLY A 50 0.26 -11.99 0.28
C GLY A 50 0.21 -11.73 1.79
N GLN A 51 -0.83 -12.20 2.48
CA GLN A 51 -0.91 -12.10 3.93
C GLN A 51 -1.77 -13.20 4.55
N GLY A 52 -1.27 -13.83 5.61
CA GLY A 52 -1.99 -14.88 6.34
C GLY A 52 -2.35 -16.09 5.47
N GLY A 53 -1.55 -16.38 4.47
CA GLY A 53 -1.83 -17.46 3.52
C GLY A 53 -2.82 -17.11 2.41
N GLU A 54 -3.44 -15.93 2.44
CA GLU A 54 -4.31 -15.39 1.41
C GLU A 54 -3.54 -14.50 0.44
N THR A 55 -4.05 -14.34 -0.77
CA THR A 55 -3.48 -13.43 -1.78
C THR A 55 -4.55 -12.46 -2.23
N TYR A 56 -4.19 -11.20 -2.30
CA TYR A 56 -5.06 -10.09 -2.69
C TYR A 56 -4.51 -9.44 -3.95
N LEU A 57 -5.42 -9.01 -4.82
CA LEU A 57 -5.10 -8.28 -6.04
C LEU A 57 -5.78 -6.92 -5.99
N GLY A 58 -4.98 -5.86 -6.01
CA GLY A 58 -5.43 -4.49 -6.18
C GLY A 58 -4.81 -3.90 -7.44
N ASP A 59 -5.62 -3.31 -8.29
CA ASP A 59 -5.16 -2.53 -9.44
C ASP A 59 -5.64 -1.10 -9.25
N ILE A 60 -4.73 -0.13 -9.29
CA ILE A 60 -5.08 1.29 -9.12
C ILE A 60 -6.06 1.80 -10.18
N ALA A 61 -6.11 1.17 -11.34
CA ALA A 61 -7.04 1.48 -12.41
C ALA A 61 -8.37 0.71 -12.30
N SER A 62 -8.57 -0.07 -11.24
CA SER A 62 -9.79 -0.83 -10.96
C SER A 62 -10.51 -0.26 -9.75
N ASP A 63 -11.83 -0.27 -9.80
CA ASP A 63 -12.66 0.08 -8.64
C ASP A 63 -12.74 -1.04 -7.61
N THR A 64 -12.29 -2.24 -7.98
CA THR A 64 -12.46 -3.44 -7.15
C THR A 64 -11.14 -4.02 -6.72
N ILE A 65 -11.02 -4.28 -5.42
CA ILE A 65 -9.95 -5.09 -4.84
C ILE A 65 -10.47 -6.51 -4.65
N TYR A 66 -9.68 -7.48 -5.05
CA TYR A 66 -10.06 -8.90 -5.05
C TYR A 66 -9.20 -9.71 -4.09
N ARG A 67 -9.79 -10.75 -3.55
CA ARG A 67 -9.08 -11.87 -2.94
C ARG A 67 -9.02 -13.02 -3.95
N ILE A 68 -7.87 -13.64 -4.10
CA ILE A 68 -7.70 -14.81 -4.96
C ILE A 68 -8.14 -16.06 -4.21
N ASN A 69 -9.08 -16.79 -4.77
CA ASN A 69 -9.46 -18.10 -4.24
C ASN A 69 -8.49 -19.16 -4.76
N LYS A 70 -7.62 -19.65 -3.88
CA LYS A 70 -6.58 -20.65 -4.23
C LYS A 70 -7.11 -21.99 -4.73
N LYS A 71 -8.37 -22.34 -4.42
CA LYS A 71 -8.96 -23.62 -4.86
C LYS A 71 -9.52 -23.55 -6.27
N THR A 72 -10.07 -22.41 -6.63
CA THR A 72 -10.77 -22.24 -7.92
C THR A 72 -10.02 -21.33 -8.88
N ASN A 73 -8.89 -20.73 -8.44
CA ASN A 73 -8.15 -19.68 -9.15
C ASN A 73 -9.07 -18.52 -9.58
N GLY A 74 -10.19 -18.33 -8.85
CA GLY A 74 -11.17 -17.28 -9.11
C GLY A 74 -10.89 -16.02 -8.30
N LEU A 75 -11.42 -14.90 -8.77
CA LEU A 75 -11.37 -13.62 -8.10
C LEU A 75 -12.64 -13.40 -7.28
N PHE A 76 -12.48 -13.13 -6.01
CA PHE A 76 -13.57 -12.81 -5.10
C PHE A 76 -13.48 -11.33 -4.71
N PRO A 77 -14.46 -10.48 -5.07
CA PRO A 77 -14.42 -9.06 -4.73
C PRO A 77 -14.55 -8.87 -3.21
N ILE A 78 -13.69 -8.02 -2.64
CA ILE A 78 -13.68 -7.72 -1.20
C ILE A 78 -13.98 -6.27 -0.89
N LEU A 79 -13.59 -5.36 -1.76
CA LEU A 79 -13.86 -3.93 -1.66
C LEU A 79 -14.23 -3.39 -3.03
N LEU A 80 -15.26 -2.55 -3.06
CA LEU A 80 -15.65 -1.76 -4.22
C LEU A 80 -15.54 -0.29 -3.89
N ARG A 81 -14.80 0.42 -4.70
CA ARG A 81 -14.58 1.85 -4.58
C ARG A 81 -15.72 2.65 -5.26
N THR A 82 -16.15 3.72 -4.60
CA THR A 82 -17.02 4.76 -5.18
C THR A 82 -16.50 6.14 -4.77
N PRO A 83 -16.47 7.14 -5.66
CA PRO A 83 -16.81 7.08 -7.09
C PRO A 83 -15.80 6.24 -7.88
N SER A 84 -16.18 5.87 -9.11
CA SER A 84 -15.30 5.08 -9.99
C SER A 84 -13.99 5.82 -10.29
N VAL A 85 -12.89 5.09 -10.40
CA VAL A 85 -11.61 5.64 -10.88
C VAL A 85 -11.71 6.23 -12.29
N ARG A 86 -12.74 5.86 -13.04
CA ARG A 86 -13.00 6.35 -14.40
C ARG A 86 -13.83 7.63 -14.45
N ASP A 87 -14.44 8.02 -13.33
CA ASP A 87 -15.16 9.28 -13.24
C ASP A 87 -14.17 10.44 -13.17
N SER A 88 -14.56 11.60 -13.71
CA SER A 88 -13.71 12.80 -13.75
C SER A 88 -13.20 13.22 -12.36
N GLU A 89 -13.99 13.02 -11.32
CA GLU A 89 -13.58 13.26 -9.92
C GLU A 89 -12.84 12.09 -9.32
N GLY A 90 -13.25 10.87 -9.62
CA GLY A 90 -12.64 9.64 -9.13
C GLY A 90 -11.26 9.37 -9.69
N GLY A 91 -10.99 9.79 -10.93
CA GLY A 91 -9.69 9.62 -11.57
C GLY A 91 -8.54 10.42 -10.95
N LYS A 92 -8.85 11.35 -10.05
CA LYS A 92 -7.84 12.10 -9.29
C LYS A 92 -7.28 11.31 -8.11
N TYR A 93 -7.98 10.27 -7.68
CA TYR A 93 -7.62 9.48 -6.51
C TYR A 93 -7.47 8.02 -6.90
N TYR A 94 -6.45 7.37 -6.40
CA TYR A 94 -6.36 5.93 -6.48
C TYR A 94 -6.17 5.32 -5.09
N LEU A 95 -6.70 4.12 -4.94
CA LEU A 95 -6.74 3.40 -3.68
C LEU A 95 -5.85 2.17 -3.78
N ARG A 96 -4.91 2.05 -2.85
CA ARG A 96 -4.01 0.92 -2.77
C ARG A 96 -4.22 0.15 -1.47
N LEU A 97 -4.32 -1.18 -1.58
CA LEU A 97 -4.32 -2.05 -0.42
C LEU A 97 -2.86 -2.25 0.02
N GLU A 98 -2.55 -1.92 1.27
CA GLU A 98 -1.19 -2.01 1.81
C GLU A 98 -1.02 -3.12 2.83
N GLY A 99 -2.07 -3.46 3.56
CA GLY A 99 -2.03 -4.52 4.55
C GLY A 99 -3.41 -5.08 4.85
N VAL A 100 -3.43 -6.32 5.31
CA VAL A 100 -4.65 -7.03 5.67
C VAL A 100 -4.44 -7.73 7.00
N THR A 101 -5.42 -7.57 7.88
CA THR A 101 -5.51 -8.36 9.11
C THR A 101 -6.85 -9.10 9.15
N SER A 102 -7.04 -9.91 10.16
CA SER A 102 -8.33 -10.59 10.37
C SER A 102 -9.49 -9.59 10.51
N ARG A 103 -9.22 -8.40 11.03
CA ARG A 103 -10.24 -7.36 11.26
C ARG A 103 -10.15 -6.18 10.30
N TYR A 104 -8.96 -5.76 9.86
CA TYR A 104 -8.77 -4.51 9.16
C TYR A 104 -8.20 -4.69 7.76
N TYR A 105 -8.66 -3.85 6.83
CA TYR A 105 -7.95 -3.55 5.60
C TYR A 105 -7.30 -2.18 5.73
N PHE A 106 -5.97 -2.12 5.54
CA PHE A 106 -5.19 -0.89 5.51
C PHE A 106 -5.06 -0.43 4.06
N LEU A 107 -5.50 0.79 3.82
CA LEU A 107 -5.58 1.36 2.49
C LEU A 107 -4.81 2.67 2.45
N LYS A 108 -4.14 2.96 1.36
CA LYS A 108 -3.57 4.27 1.08
C LYS A 108 -4.35 4.90 -0.07
N CYS A 109 -4.89 6.08 0.18
CA CYS A 109 -5.48 6.91 -0.84
C CYS A 109 -4.44 7.94 -1.28
N GLN A 110 -4.13 7.98 -2.56
CA GLN A 110 -3.15 8.90 -3.13
C GLN A 110 -3.84 9.76 -4.18
N ILE A 111 -3.49 11.05 -4.20
CA ILE A 111 -3.87 11.96 -5.27
C ILE A 111 -2.76 11.90 -6.29
N SER A 112 -3.12 11.63 -7.54
CA SER A 112 -2.16 11.58 -8.61
C SER A 112 -1.91 12.97 -9.19
N SER A 113 -0.84 13.63 -8.76
CA SER A 113 -0.26 14.77 -9.46
C SER A 113 1.20 14.45 -9.80
N LEU A 114 1.58 14.66 -11.05
CA LEU A 114 2.96 14.54 -11.48
C LEU A 114 3.46 15.96 -11.79
N ASP A 115 4.45 16.42 -11.05
CA ASP A 115 5.15 17.66 -11.38
C ASP A 115 6.22 17.35 -12.44
N MET A 116 6.07 17.96 -13.60
CA MET A 116 7.00 17.76 -14.70
C MET A 116 8.32 18.51 -14.55
N THR A 117 8.38 19.50 -13.68
CA THR A 117 9.60 20.28 -13.46
C THR A 117 10.70 19.41 -12.88
N ASP A 118 10.33 18.53 -11.96
CA ASP A 118 11.27 17.68 -11.23
C ASP A 118 11.08 16.18 -11.52
N MET A 119 10.10 15.82 -12.37
CA MET A 119 9.69 14.44 -12.64
C MET A 119 9.30 13.66 -11.35
N VAL A 120 8.90 14.37 -10.32
CA VAL A 120 8.55 13.83 -9.02
C VAL A 120 7.03 13.73 -8.89
N ILE A 121 6.56 12.56 -8.49
CA ILE A 121 5.17 12.41 -8.06
C ILE A 121 5.04 13.13 -6.71
N LYS A 122 4.37 14.28 -6.69
CA LYS A 122 4.05 14.96 -5.43
C LYS A 122 3.01 14.14 -4.67
N ASP A 123 3.46 13.51 -3.61
CA ASP A 123 2.63 12.67 -2.71
C ASP A 123 2.08 13.47 -1.51
N ASP A 124 2.06 14.79 -1.63
CA ASP A 124 1.68 15.75 -0.58
C ASP A 124 0.20 15.66 -0.14
N LYS A 125 -0.59 14.85 -0.82
CA LYS A 125 -2.02 14.64 -0.54
C LYS A 125 -2.41 13.17 -0.35
N SER A 126 -1.47 12.31 0.01
CA SER A 126 -1.82 10.95 0.36
C SER A 126 -2.30 10.86 1.81
N TYR A 127 -3.22 9.96 2.07
CA TYR A 127 -3.68 9.65 3.42
C TYR A 127 -4.04 8.19 3.57
N SER A 128 -3.84 7.70 4.80
CA SER A 128 -4.19 6.33 5.16
C SER A 128 -5.68 6.22 5.50
N LEU A 129 -6.28 5.10 5.13
CA LEU A 129 -7.62 4.71 5.50
C LEU A 129 -7.59 3.31 6.10
N VAL A 130 -8.48 3.07 7.04
CA VAL A 130 -8.73 1.74 7.60
C VAL A 130 -10.19 1.39 7.39
N TYR A 131 -10.43 0.21 6.81
CA TYR A 131 -11.75 -0.38 6.77
C TYR A 131 -11.85 -1.48 7.85
N ASP A 132 -12.76 -1.30 8.80
CA ASP A 132 -13.07 -2.31 9.82
C ASP A 132 -14.07 -3.32 9.25
N ARG A 133 -13.62 -4.56 9.07
CA ARG A 133 -14.43 -5.65 8.51
C ARG A 133 -15.55 -6.12 9.42
N GLN A 134 -15.50 -5.80 10.71
CA GLN A 134 -16.53 -6.16 11.68
C GLN A 134 -17.67 -5.15 11.70
N THR A 135 -17.34 -3.86 11.63
CA THR A 135 -18.36 -2.79 11.71
C THR A 135 -18.77 -2.28 10.34
N GLY A 136 -17.93 -2.48 9.31
CA GLY A 136 -18.13 -1.90 7.98
C GLY A 136 -17.74 -0.43 7.89
N GLU A 137 -17.14 0.13 8.94
CA GLU A 137 -16.75 1.53 8.99
C GLU A 137 -15.42 1.78 8.29
N ILE A 138 -15.31 2.97 7.68
CA ILE A 138 -14.05 3.50 7.13
C ILE A 138 -13.67 4.74 7.93
N PHE A 139 -12.43 4.80 8.35
CA PHE A 139 -11.91 5.95 9.09
C PHE A 139 -10.45 6.26 8.72
N ARG A 140 -10.01 7.48 9.03
CA ARG A 140 -8.60 7.87 8.97
C ARG A 140 -7.95 7.55 10.31
N PRO A 141 -7.02 6.59 10.34
CA PRO A 141 -6.35 6.25 11.59
C PRO A 141 -5.29 7.30 11.92
N THR A 142 -5.10 7.58 13.20
CA THR A 142 -3.87 8.16 13.72
C THR A 142 -3.12 7.07 14.46
N PHE A 143 -1.95 6.72 13.99
CA PHE A 143 -1.09 5.77 14.68
C PHE A 143 -0.10 6.54 15.57
N ARG A 144 0.09 6.06 16.77
CA ARG A 144 1.09 6.62 17.68
C ARG A 144 2.01 5.51 18.17
N ASN A 145 3.29 5.75 18.05
CA ASN A 145 4.27 4.91 18.71
C ASN A 145 4.54 5.46 20.10
N LYS A 146 4.30 4.67 21.16
CA LYS A 146 4.54 5.10 22.53
C LYS A 146 6.02 5.37 22.82
N ASP A 147 6.92 4.71 22.07
CA ASP A 147 8.37 4.87 22.22
C ASP A 147 8.91 6.05 21.38
N PHE A 148 8.03 6.71 20.57
CA PHE A 148 8.33 7.90 19.79
C PHE A 148 7.10 8.84 19.80
N PRO A 149 6.77 9.43 20.96
CA PRO A 149 5.49 10.13 21.16
C PRO A 149 5.38 11.45 20.42
N SER A 150 6.47 12.05 19.97
CA SER A 150 6.50 13.36 19.32
C SER A 150 6.10 13.32 17.84
N GLU A 151 6.04 12.15 17.21
CA GLU A 151 5.78 12.02 15.78
C GLU A 151 4.43 11.35 15.49
N GLU A 152 3.62 12.00 14.66
CA GLU A 152 2.48 11.33 14.00
C GLU A 152 3.02 10.48 12.86
N TRP A 153 3.04 9.19 13.05
CA TRP A 153 3.55 8.27 12.05
C TRP A 153 2.64 8.15 10.83
N SER A 154 3.18 8.52 9.68
CA SER A 154 2.64 8.10 8.40
C SER A 154 3.02 6.63 8.18
N TYR A 155 2.14 5.72 8.55
CA TYR A 155 2.40 4.29 8.38
C TYR A 155 2.24 3.85 6.94
N THR A 156 3.32 3.36 6.38
CA THR A 156 3.24 2.44 5.25
C THR A 156 3.19 1.03 5.81
N MET A 157 1.98 0.53 6.06
CA MET A 157 1.76 -0.81 6.61
C MET A 157 2.07 -1.85 5.54
N ARG A 158 3.28 -2.38 5.56
CA ARG A 158 3.68 -3.44 4.63
C ARG A 158 3.34 -4.82 5.18
N SER A 159 2.83 -5.67 4.31
CA SER A 159 2.62 -7.08 4.63
C SER A 159 3.97 -7.80 4.75
N ASN A 160 4.14 -8.60 5.78
CA ASN A 160 5.26 -9.53 5.90
C ASN A 160 4.87 -10.98 5.58
N GLY A 161 3.64 -11.21 5.12
CA GLY A 161 3.09 -12.54 4.83
C GLY A 161 2.48 -13.24 6.04
N GLU A 162 2.76 -12.81 7.28
CA GLU A 162 2.16 -13.38 8.49
C GLU A 162 0.75 -12.84 8.73
N LYS A 163 -0.10 -13.69 9.31
CA LYS A 163 -1.45 -13.30 9.69
C LYS A 163 -1.40 -12.25 10.82
N ASP A 164 -2.23 -11.21 10.70
CA ASP A 164 -2.36 -10.14 11.67
C ASP A 164 -1.05 -9.42 12.04
N CYS A 165 -0.12 -9.38 11.09
CA CYS A 165 1.19 -8.81 11.26
C CYS A 165 1.54 -7.89 10.08
N VAL A 166 2.06 -6.72 10.38
CA VAL A 166 2.59 -5.76 9.41
C VAL A 166 3.94 -5.25 9.89
N TYR A 167 4.72 -4.68 9.01
CA TYR A 167 6.01 -4.11 9.38
C TYR A 167 6.22 -2.73 8.77
N GLN A 168 7.14 -2.01 9.38
CA GLN A 168 7.68 -0.74 8.88
C GLN A 168 9.19 -0.72 9.05
N THR A 169 9.88 -0.08 8.14
CA THR A 169 11.31 0.20 8.26
C THR A 169 11.51 1.59 8.85
N LEU A 170 12.46 1.71 9.77
CA LEU A 170 12.90 2.93 10.39
C LEU A 170 14.37 3.15 10.06
N GLU A 171 14.67 4.24 9.40
CA GLU A 171 16.03 4.56 8.98
C GLU A 171 16.93 4.82 10.20
N SER A 172 18.13 4.25 10.22
CA SER A 172 19.03 4.34 11.37
C SER A 172 19.46 5.77 11.65
N PHE A 173 19.76 6.56 10.62
CA PHE A 173 20.09 7.98 10.78
C PHE A 173 18.95 8.77 11.43
N ALA A 174 17.68 8.52 11.03
CA ALA A 174 16.53 9.22 11.61
C ALA A 174 16.31 8.82 13.08
N LEU A 175 16.57 7.56 13.45
CA LEU A 175 16.52 7.12 14.84
C LEU A 175 17.65 7.74 15.68
N LYS A 176 18.83 7.96 15.11
CA LYS A 176 19.94 8.63 15.79
C LYS A 176 19.63 10.11 16.05
N GLU A 177 19.12 10.80 15.03
CA GLU A 177 18.68 12.19 15.15
C GLU A 177 17.61 12.34 16.24
N ALA A 178 16.57 11.50 16.21
CA ALA A 178 15.51 11.49 17.22
C ALA A 178 16.03 11.14 18.62
N LEU A 179 17.07 10.31 18.75
CA LEU A 179 17.72 10.01 20.02
C LEU A 179 18.45 11.23 20.59
N GLU A 180 19.20 11.96 19.76
CA GLU A 180 19.94 13.16 20.13
C GLU A 180 19.00 14.29 20.55
N GLU A 181 17.86 14.41 19.88
CA GLU A 181 16.80 15.36 20.24
C GLU A 181 15.99 14.95 21.48
N GLY A 182 16.25 13.75 22.03
CA GLY A 182 15.55 13.27 23.21
C GLY A 182 14.10 12.85 22.98
N GLN A 183 13.75 12.55 21.74
CA GLN A 183 12.38 12.21 21.33
C GLN A 183 12.04 10.73 21.54
N LEU A 184 13.03 9.87 21.77
CA LEU A 184 12.83 8.44 21.89
C LEU A 184 12.69 7.99 23.34
N GLU A 185 11.79 7.04 23.55
CA GLU A 185 11.54 6.39 24.84
C GLU A 185 11.60 4.86 24.70
N GLY A 186 11.50 4.15 25.81
CA GLY A 186 11.31 2.71 25.89
C GLY A 186 12.33 1.87 25.12
N SER A 187 11.84 0.84 24.47
CA SER A 187 12.68 -0.11 23.73
C SER A 187 13.34 0.51 22.50
N LEU A 188 12.65 1.43 21.83
CA LEU A 188 13.19 2.09 20.65
C LEU A 188 14.41 2.94 20.97
N LYS A 189 14.40 3.64 22.12
CA LYS A 189 15.56 4.37 22.63
C LYS A 189 16.77 3.45 22.83
N THR A 190 16.55 2.28 23.42
CA THR A 190 17.63 1.30 23.66
C THR A 190 18.20 0.79 22.33
N VAL A 191 17.34 0.53 21.34
CA VAL A 191 17.77 0.13 19.99
C VAL A 191 18.61 1.25 19.36
N ALA A 192 18.10 2.48 19.35
CA ALA A 192 18.79 3.63 18.75
C ALA A 192 20.17 3.94 19.39
N GLN A 193 20.34 3.68 20.69
CA GLN A 193 21.62 3.82 21.37
C GLN A 193 22.71 2.88 20.84
N GLY A 194 22.32 1.73 20.33
CA GLY A 194 23.24 0.73 19.79
C GLY A 194 23.47 0.81 18.28
N LEU A 195 22.86 1.80 17.59
CA LEU A 195 23.01 1.98 16.14
C LEU A 195 24.10 3.00 15.81
N ASP A 196 24.69 2.83 14.63
CA ASP A 196 25.42 3.86 13.92
C ASP A 196 24.54 4.44 12.79
N GLU A 197 24.84 5.65 12.31
CA GLU A 197 24.04 6.33 11.27
C GLU A 197 23.97 5.52 9.95
N ASP A 198 25.07 4.83 9.63
CA ASP A 198 25.22 4.02 8.41
C ASP A 198 24.69 2.58 8.57
N ASP A 199 24.11 2.23 9.71
CA ASP A 199 23.54 0.91 9.92
C ASP A 199 22.32 0.67 9.05
N ASN A 200 22.00 -0.61 8.82
CA ASN A 200 20.79 -0.99 8.13
C ASN A 200 19.54 -0.51 8.89
N PRO A 201 18.46 -0.19 8.17
CA PRO A 201 17.20 0.21 8.79
C PRO A 201 16.68 -0.81 9.81
N VAL A 202 16.11 -0.31 10.90
CA VAL A 202 15.43 -1.13 11.91
C VAL A 202 14.06 -1.56 11.39
N ILE A 203 13.74 -2.83 11.55
CA ILE A 203 12.41 -3.35 11.19
C ILE A 203 11.52 -3.36 12.43
N MET A 204 10.51 -2.50 12.43
CA MET A 204 9.47 -2.53 13.44
C MET A 204 8.33 -3.44 13.00
N VAL A 205 7.98 -4.41 13.82
CA VAL A 205 6.90 -5.37 13.57
C VAL A 205 5.72 -5.05 14.49
N VAL A 206 4.55 -4.87 13.89
CA VAL A 206 3.30 -4.60 14.60
C VAL A 206 2.37 -5.82 14.47
N ARG A 207 1.96 -6.37 15.61
CA ARG A 207 1.01 -7.48 15.69
C ARG A 207 -0.34 -6.98 16.23
N PHE A 208 -1.39 -7.20 15.46
CA PHE A 208 -2.76 -6.90 15.87
C PHE A 208 -3.33 -8.07 16.68
N ARG A 209 -4.03 -7.74 17.74
CA ARG A 209 -4.68 -8.72 18.64
C ARG A 209 -6.19 -8.60 18.58
#